data_26a3fd1c66025daf5a6c0a88f41346d0
#
_entry.id   26a3fd1c66025daf5a6c0a88f41346d0
#
_cell.length_a   1.000
_cell.length_b   1.000
_cell.length_c   1.000
_cell.angle_alpha   90.00
_cell.angle_beta   90.00
_cell.angle_gamma   90.00
#
_symmetry.space_group_name_H-M   'P 1'
#
loop_
_entity.id
_entity.type
_entity.pdbx_description
1 polymer ?
#
loop_
_entity_poly.entity_id
_entity_poly.type
_entity_poly.pdbx_seq_one_letter_code
_entity_poly.pdbx_strand_id
1 'polypeptide(L)'
;VLSFSPPSHFQALTLWLEIMTQCAGEQIHELIEKAGEPLIEEVAAIFGSKKGERSAISVAEAHEQAMELKAYRMEYERAWNETAQQSRCGRAMDGILLPNTGVVCWRRGGVTYQGYPPPANVLHFPSISMPLAKAEPVPQTHRQNFLSSIDEDVYHAYDPDMSRGMPVGIQLMGRRFQEEKLLAMAQAVESSCSRASLTKTKACL
;
A
#
# COMPACT_ATOMS: atom_id res chain seq x y z
N VAL A 1 10.93 17.81 5.85
CA VAL A 1 9.70 17.02 5.69
C VAL A 1 8.60 17.98 5.32
N LEU A 2 7.82 17.68 4.29
CA LEU A 2 6.65 18.44 3.84
C LEU A 2 5.37 17.66 4.17
N SER A 3 4.27 18.36 4.40
CA SER A 3 2.95 17.74 4.38
C SER A 3 2.49 17.70 2.93
N PHE A 4 2.09 16.51 2.48
CA PHE A 4 1.62 16.29 1.12
C PHE A 4 0.23 15.66 1.14
N SER A 5 -0.69 16.27 0.42
CA SER A 5 -2.03 15.73 0.18
C SER A 5 -2.06 15.17 -1.24
N PRO A 6 -1.87 13.85 -1.40
CA PRO A 6 -1.89 13.23 -2.73
C PRO A 6 -3.30 13.22 -3.32
N PRO A 7 -3.45 13.05 -4.63
CA PRO A 7 -4.70 12.56 -5.23
C PRO A 7 -5.17 11.28 -4.54
N SER A 8 -6.45 11.00 -4.63
CA SER A 8 -7.09 9.93 -3.85
C SER A 8 -6.39 8.57 -3.99
N HIS A 9 -5.83 8.05 -2.90
CA HIS A 9 -5.30 6.68 -2.85
C HIS A 9 -6.41 5.62 -2.94
N PHE A 10 -7.65 5.97 -2.58
CA PHE A 10 -8.79 5.10 -2.82
C PHE A 10 -9.06 4.92 -4.31
N GLN A 11 -8.95 6.00 -5.11
CA GLN A 11 -9.02 5.89 -6.57
C GLN A 11 -7.89 5.01 -7.13
N ALA A 12 -6.68 5.10 -6.59
CA ALA A 12 -5.59 4.20 -6.97
C ALA A 12 -5.93 2.73 -6.70
N LEU A 13 -6.55 2.42 -5.55
CA LEU A 13 -7.01 1.08 -5.22
C LEU A 13 -8.07 0.59 -6.22
N THR A 14 -9.06 1.44 -6.55
CA THR A 14 -10.11 1.12 -7.52
C THR A 14 -9.51 0.80 -8.90
N LEU A 15 -8.68 1.71 -9.43
CA LEU A 15 -8.00 1.51 -10.72
C LEU A 15 -7.12 0.26 -10.74
N TRP A 16 -6.43 -0.03 -9.62
CA TRP A 16 -5.62 -1.24 -9.51
C TRP A 16 -6.49 -2.51 -9.59
N LEU A 17 -7.60 -2.56 -8.84
CA LEU A 17 -8.54 -3.69 -8.86
C LEU A 17 -9.18 -3.88 -10.23
N GLU A 18 -9.64 -2.81 -10.87
CA GLU A 18 -10.24 -2.84 -12.20
C GLU A 18 -9.27 -3.42 -13.23
N ILE A 19 -8.01 -2.96 -13.25
CA ILE A 19 -7.00 -3.46 -14.19
C ILE A 19 -6.65 -4.93 -13.89
N MET A 20 -6.51 -5.30 -12.63
CA MET A 20 -6.20 -6.69 -12.23
C MET A 20 -7.31 -7.67 -12.62
N THR A 21 -8.55 -7.22 -12.69
CA THR A 21 -9.71 -8.08 -12.97
C THR A 21 -10.21 -8.04 -14.41
N GLN A 22 -9.58 -7.29 -15.32
CA GLN A 22 -9.98 -7.13 -16.73
C GLN A 22 -10.22 -8.46 -17.46
N CYS A 23 -9.36 -9.45 -17.21
CA CYS A 23 -9.45 -10.79 -17.82
C CYS A 23 -10.20 -11.79 -16.96
N ALA A 24 -11.06 -11.33 -16.04
CA ALA A 24 -11.87 -12.19 -15.17
C ALA A 24 -11.08 -13.25 -14.36
N GLY A 25 -9.76 -13.11 -14.25
CA GLY A 25 -8.89 -14.05 -13.53
C GLY A 25 -8.68 -15.40 -14.24
N GLU A 26 -8.99 -15.52 -15.53
CA GLU A 26 -8.86 -16.78 -16.25
C GLU A 26 -7.48 -17.44 -16.12
N GLN A 27 -6.41 -16.65 -16.31
CA GLN A 27 -5.04 -17.16 -16.17
C GLN A 27 -4.69 -17.57 -14.74
N ILE A 28 -5.24 -16.88 -13.74
CA ILE A 28 -5.04 -17.21 -12.33
C ILE A 28 -5.66 -18.58 -12.02
N HIS A 29 -6.91 -18.80 -12.45
CA HIS A 29 -7.59 -20.09 -12.28
C HIS A 29 -6.86 -21.21 -13.00
N GLU A 30 -6.37 -20.99 -14.23
CA GLU A 30 -5.60 -21.98 -15.00
C GLU A 30 -4.29 -22.37 -14.30
N LEU A 31 -3.58 -21.40 -13.71
CA LEU A 31 -2.34 -21.67 -12.99
C LEU A 31 -2.60 -22.47 -11.71
N ILE A 32 -3.63 -22.11 -10.94
CA ILE A 32 -4.02 -22.82 -9.71
C ILE A 32 -4.43 -24.27 -10.04
N GLU A 33 -5.25 -24.45 -11.08
CA GLU A 33 -5.67 -25.78 -11.53
C GLU A 33 -4.46 -26.62 -11.97
N LYS A 34 -3.53 -26.04 -12.74
CA LYS A 34 -2.30 -26.69 -13.21
C LYS A 34 -1.38 -27.09 -12.07
N ALA A 35 -1.30 -26.27 -11.01
CA ALA A 35 -0.51 -26.54 -9.83
C ALA A 35 -1.17 -27.56 -8.89
N GLY A 36 -2.48 -27.82 -9.04
CA GLY A 36 -3.24 -28.67 -8.12
C GLY A 36 -3.39 -28.04 -6.72
N GLU A 37 -3.31 -26.71 -6.64
CA GLU A 37 -3.43 -25.98 -5.39
C GLU A 37 -4.89 -25.64 -5.06
N PRO A 38 -5.26 -25.60 -3.77
CA PRO A 38 -6.58 -25.11 -3.38
C PRO A 38 -6.70 -23.60 -3.61
N LEU A 39 -7.82 -23.16 -4.16
CA LEU A 39 -8.14 -21.74 -4.24
C LEU A 39 -8.33 -21.16 -2.82
N ILE A 40 -7.63 -20.08 -2.51
CA ILE A 40 -7.75 -19.38 -1.23
C ILE A 40 -8.81 -18.28 -1.29
N GLU A 41 -9.42 -17.96 -0.16
CA GLU A 41 -10.55 -17.02 -0.07
C GLU A 41 -10.20 -15.63 -0.62
N GLU A 42 -8.99 -15.13 -0.37
CA GLU A 42 -8.52 -13.82 -0.83
C GLU A 42 -8.46 -13.74 -2.36
N VAL A 43 -8.05 -14.81 -3.01
CA VAL A 43 -8.01 -14.90 -4.49
C VAL A 43 -9.42 -15.04 -5.03
N ALA A 44 -10.26 -15.87 -4.40
CA ALA A 44 -11.66 -16.03 -4.77
C ALA A 44 -12.44 -14.71 -4.68
N ALA A 45 -12.19 -13.89 -3.67
CA ALA A 45 -12.82 -12.58 -3.49
C ALA A 45 -12.52 -11.62 -4.66
N ILE A 46 -11.30 -11.69 -5.22
CA ILE A 46 -10.88 -10.81 -6.32
C ILE A 46 -11.29 -11.38 -7.68
N PHE A 47 -11.08 -12.67 -7.92
CA PHE A 47 -11.17 -13.29 -9.25
C PHE A 47 -12.37 -14.23 -9.42
N GLY A 48 -13.16 -14.46 -8.38
CA GLY A 48 -14.27 -15.43 -8.35
C GLY A 48 -13.84 -16.79 -7.83
N SER A 49 -14.84 -17.60 -7.42
CA SER A 49 -14.62 -18.91 -6.81
C SER A 49 -14.28 -20.02 -7.82
N LYS A 50 -14.51 -19.76 -9.10
CA LYS A 50 -14.22 -20.69 -10.20
C LYS A 50 -14.01 -19.97 -11.52
N LYS A 51 -13.30 -20.62 -12.45
CA LYS A 51 -13.14 -20.14 -13.81
C LYS A 51 -14.49 -19.92 -14.49
N GLY A 52 -14.64 -18.78 -15.18
CA GLY A 52 -15.87 -18.41 -15.88
C GLY A 52 -17.01 -17.86 -15.00
N GLU A 53 -16.79 -17.68 -13.70
CA GLU A 53 -17.76 -17.00 -12.82
C GLU A 53 -17.88 -15.51 -13.12
N ARG A 54 -16.78 -14.88 -13.52
CA ARG A 54 -16.73 -13.50 -13.98
C ARG A 54 -16.51 -13.46 -15.49
N SER A 55 -16.92 -12.36 -16.11
CA SER A 55 -16.69 -12.10 -17.53
C SER A 55 -15.54 -11.10 -17.71
N ALA A 56 -14.71 -11.34 -18.71
CA ALA A 56 -13.72 -10.35 -19.13
C ALA A 56 -14.43 -9.10 -19.67
N ILE A 57 -13.81 -7.94 -19.47
CA ILE A 57 -14.33 -6.69 -20.01
C ILE A 57 -14.08 -6.59 -21.52
N SER A 58 -14.83 -5.73 -22.20
CA SER A 58 -14.62 -5.45 -23.62
C SER A 58 -13.32 -4.63 -23.85
N VAL A 59 -12.84 -4.64 -25.08
CA VAL A 59 -11.70 -3.79 -25.48
C VAL A 59 -12.00 -2.29 -25.30
N ALA A 60 -13.26 -1.87 -25.50
CA ALA A 60 -13.67 -0.50 -25.30
C ALA A 60 -13.57 -0.09 -23.83
N GLU A 61 -14.11 -0.91 -22.91
CA GLU A 61 -13.99 -0.68 -21.45
C GLU A 61 -12.53 -0.69 -20.99
N ALA A 62 -11.71 -1.60 -21.50
CA ALA A 62 -10.27 -1.62 -21.18
C ALA A 62 -9.57 -0.33 -21.66
N HIS A 63 -9.98 0.22 -22.79
CA HIS A 63 -9.45 1.50 -23.26
C HIS A 63 -9.87 2.66 -22.36
N GLU A 64 -11.13 2.72 -21.94
CA GLU A 64 -11.62 3.73 -20.98
C GLU A 64 -10.85 3.67 -19.66
N GLN A 65 -10.68 2.51 -19.08
CA GLN A 65 -9.87 2.32 -17.86
C GLN A 65 -8.41 2.76 -18.05
N ALA A 66 -7.82 2.51 -19.22
CA ALA A 66 -6.46 2.97 -19.53
C ALA A 66 -6.37 4.50 -19.61
N MET A 67 -7.41 5.17 -20.12
CA MET A 67 -7.48 6.63 -20.14
C MET A 67 -7.66 7.23 -18.75
N GLU A 68 -8.49 6.62 -17.90
CA GLU A 68 -8.64 7.02 -16.49
C GLU A 68 -7.33 6.86 -15.70
N LEU A 69 -6.65 5.72 -15.88
CA LEU A 69 -5.33 5.51 -15.29
C LEU A 69 -4.33 6.58 -15.73
N LYS A 70 -4.32 6.93 -17.01
CA LYS A 70 -3.47 8.00 -17.55
C LYS A 70 -3.78 9.34 -16.90
N ALA A 71 -5.06 9.69 -16.78
CA ALA A 71 -5.50 10.95 -16.15
C ALA A 71 -5.06 11.00 -14.67
N TYR A 72 -5.26 9.92 -13.93
CA TYR A 72 -4.82 9.81 -12.53
C TYR A 72 -3.29 9.99 -12.39
N ARG A 73 -2.50 9.35 -13.25
CA ARG A 73 -1.04 9.51 -13.28
C ARG A 73 -0.62 10.96 -13.54
N MET A 74 -1.24 11.62 -14.48
CA MET A 74 -0.94 13.03 -14.80
C MET A 74 -1.29 13.95 -13.64
N GLU A 75 -2.41 13.72 -12.96
CA GLU A 75 -2.81 14.48 -11.77
C GLU A 75 -1.82 14.28 -10.63
N TYR A 76 -1.41 13.05 -10.38
CA TYR A 76 -0.45 12.72 -9.33
C TYR A 76 0.92 13.36 -9.58
N GLU A 77 1.42 13.28 -10.82
CA GLU A 77 2.67 13.94 -11.24
C GLU A 77 2.60 15.47 -11.09
N ARG A 78 1.46 16.07 -11.41
CA ARG A 78 1.25 17.51 -11.21
C ARG A 78 1.32 17.85 -9.73
N ALA A 79 0.55 17.18 -8.88
CA ALA A 79 0.54 17.38 -7.44
C ALA A 79 1.93 17.18 -6.81
N TRP A 80 2.69 16.17 -7.27
CA TRP A 80 4.07 15.95 -6.85
C TRP A 80 4.96 17.14 -7.20
N ASN A 81 4.90 17.63 -8.43
CA ASN A 81 5.70 18.77 -8.90
C ASN A 81 5.37 20.07 -8.17
N GLU A 82 4.11 20.30 -7.83
CA GLU A 82 3.64 21.48 -7.08
C GLU A 82 4.22 21.56 -5.66
N THR A 83 4.70 20.44 -5.09
CA THR A 83 5.42 20.46 -3.80
C THR A 83 6.70 21.30 -3.82
N ALA A 84 7.24 21.59 -5.01
CA ALA A 84 8.37 22.51 -5.16
C ALA A 84 8.08 23.90 -4.59
N GLN A 85 6.83 24.37 -4.68
CA GLN A 85 6.40 25.67 -4.16
C GLN A 85 6.42 25.72 -2.63
N GLN A 86 6.32 24.58 -1.95
CA GLN A 86 6.36 24.46 -0.48
C GLN A 86 7.80 24.19 0.01
N SER A 87 8.71 23.90 -0.89
CA SER A 87 10.08 23.54 -0.59
C SER A 87 10.98 24.77 -0.47
N ARG A 88 11.80 24.84 0.58
CA ARG A 88 12.79 25.92 0.75
C ARG A 88 13.84 25.97 -0.35
N CYS A 89 14.10 24.86 -1.02
CA CYS A 89 15.09 24.77 -2.09
C CYS A 89 14.48 24.87 -3.50
N GLY A 90 13.15 25.11 -3.63
CA GLY A 90 12.47 25.20 -4.92
C GLY A 90 12.40 23.90 -5.72
N ARG A 91 12.73 22.74 -5.10
CA ARG A 91 12.65 21.42 -5.74
C ARG A 91 11.43 20.66 -5.22
N ALA A 92 10.81 19.85 -6.08
CA ALA A 92 9.78 18.92 -5.67
C ALA A 92 10.33 17.91 -4.64
N MET A 93 9.43 17.33 -3.86
CA MET A 93 9.80 16.29 -2.87
C MET A 93 10.51 15.11 -3.55
N ASP A 94 11.37 14.45 -2.79
CA ASP A 94 12.19 13.33 -3.29
C ASP A 94 11.47 11.98 -3.18
N GLY A 95 10.57 11.81 -2.23
CA GLY A 95 9.82 10.58 -2.00
C GLY A 95 8.70 10.78 -0.99
N ILE A 96 7.86 9.76 -0.84
CA ILE A 96 6.73 9.73 0.09
C ILE A 96 6.93 8.56 1.06
N LEU A 97 6.76 8.84 2.36
CA LEU A 97 6.69 7.82 3.39
C LEU A 97 5.24 7.47 3.66
N LEU A 98 4.92 6.20 3.60
CA LEU A 98 3.58 5.64 3.83
C LEU A 98 3.67 4.46 4.81
N PRO A 99 2.58 4.11 5.51
CA PRO A 99 2.47 2.79 6.14
C PRO A 99 2.54 1.69 5.08
N ASN A 100 3.04 0.50 5.45
CA ASN A 100 2.97 -0.67 4.56
C ASN A 100 1.54 -1.20 4.45
N THR A 101 0.88 -1.31 5.61
CA THR A 101 -0.47 -1.86 5.75
C THR A 101 -1.22 -1.12 6.85
N GLY A 102 -2.53 -1.32 6.93
CA GLY A 102 -3.35 -0.78 8.02
C GLY A 102 -3.15 -1.49 9.37
N VAL A 103 -2.58 -2.69 9.37
CA VAL A 103 -2.31 -3.52 10.55
C VAL A 103 -0.93 -4.15 10.46
N VAL A 104 -0.35 -4.51 11.60
CA VAL A 104 0.98 -5.14 11.66
C VAL A 104 0.94 -6.57 11.12
N CYS A 105 -0.13 -7.29 11.40
CA CYS A 105 -0.37 -8.64 10.91
C CYS A 105 -1.88 -8.92 10.89
N TRP A 106 -2.27 -9.91 10.13
CA TRP A 106 -3.66 -10.42 10.07
C TRP A 106 -3.65 -11.93 9.90
N ARG A 107 -4.74 -12.58 10.29
CA ARG A 107 -4.94 -14.01 10.04
C ARG A 107 -5.26 -14.23 8.57
N ARG A 108 -4.90 -15.39 8.05
CA ARG A 108 -5.32 -15.81 6.70
C ARG A 108 -6.85 -15.75 6.62
N GLY A 109 -7.39 -15.19 5.55
CA GLY A 109 -8.83 -14.90 5.40
C GLY A 109 -9.34 -13.72 6.24
N GLY A 110 -8.46 -13.07 7.02
CA GLY A 110 -8.83 -11.95 7.87
C GLY A 110 -8.87 -10.62 7.13
N VAL A 111 -9.49 -9.62 7.76
CA VAL A 111 -9.65 -8.28 7.22
C VAL A 111 -8.33 -7.50 7.29
N THR A 112 -7.96 -6.83 6.21
CA THR A 112 -6.86 -5.86 6.16
C THR A 112 -7.20 -4.74 5.17
N TYR A 113 -6.58 -3.58 5.39
CA TYR A 113 -6.70 -2.45 4.46
C TYR A 113 -5.55 -2.47 3.44
N GLN A 114 -5.89 -2.63 2.17
CA GLN A 114 -4.95 -2.73 1.05
C GLN A 114 -4.71 -1.40 0.31
N GLY A 115 -5.10 -0.27 0.87
CA GLY A 115 -5.06 1.04 0.18
C GLY A 115 -3.67 1.71 0.11
N TYR A 116 -2.66 1.22 0.84
CA TYR A 116 -1.33 1.84 0.83
C TYR A 116 -0.42 1.39 -0.33
N PRO A 117 -0.37 0.11 -0.75
CA PRO A 117 0.47 -0.34 -1.86
C PRO A 117 0.00 0.07 -3.27
N PRO A 118 -1.31 0.12 -3.59
CA PRO A 118 -1.81 0.37 -4.94
C PRO A 118 -1.28 1.65 -5.62
N PRO A 119 -1.08 2.78 -4.92
CA PRO A 119 -0.49 3.96 -5.57
C PRO A 119 0.85 3.69 -6.24
N ALA A 120 1.76 2.95 -5.61
CA ALA A 120 3.03 2.58 -6.21
C ALA A 120 2.84 1.76 -7.50
N ASN A 121 1.90 0.80 -7.47
CA ASN A 121 1.60 -0.07 -8.61
C ASN A 121 1.03 0.73 -9.79
N VAL A 122 -0.04 1.50 -9.59
CA VAL A 122 -0.72 2.23 -10.67
C VAL A 122 0.11 3.38 -11.22
N LEU A 123 0.98 3.97 -10.40
CA LEU A 123 1.91 5.03 -10.82
C LEU A 123 3.18 4.47 -11.46
N HIS A 124 3.45 3.16 -11.33
CA HIS A 124 4.72 2.52 -11.68
C HIS A 124 5.90 3.17 -10.94
N PHE A 125 5.70 3.53 -9.69
CA PHE A 125 6.73 4.11 -8.85
C PHE A 125 7.46 3.01 -8.08
N PRO A 126 8.80 3.04 -8.04
CA PRO A 126 9.56 2.15 -7.18
C PRO A 126 9.22 2.38 -5.72
N SER A 127 9.17 1.32 -4.94
CA SER A 127 8.83 1.36 -3.53
C SER A 127 9.68 0.39 -2.73
N ILE A 128 10.13 0.81 -1.56
CA ILE A 128 10.92 0.01 -0.61
C ILE A 128 10.14 -0.11 0.68
N SER A 129 9.93 -1.34 1.14
CA SER A 129 9.40 -1.63 2.46
C SER A 129 10.56 -1.81 3.45
N MET A 130 10.51 -1.08 4.56
CA MET A 130 11.55 -1.06 5.59
C MET A 130 10.96 -1.42 6.95
N PRO A 131 11.42 -2.48 7.62
CA PRO A 131 11.06 -2.74 9.01
C PRO A 131 11.80 -1.74 9.92
N LEU A 132 11.08 -0.98 10.73
CA LEU A 132 11.66 0.03 11.62
C LEU A 132 11.63 -0.35 13.08
N ALA A 133 10.67 -1.17 13.50
CA ALA A 133 10.46 -1.54 14.90
C ALA A 133 9.81 -2.93 14.99
N LYS A 134 9.72 -3.44 16.20
CA LYS A 134 8.87 -4.58 16.54
C LYS A 134 7.63 -4.07 17.25
N ALA A 135 6.48 -4.67 16.94
CA ALA A 135 5.24 -4.33 17.59
C ALA A 135 5.26 -4.73 19.06
N GLU A 136 4.95 -3.77 19.92
CA GLU A 136 4.60 -4.02 21.30
C GLU A 136 3.07 -3.97 21.39
N PRO A 137 2.40 -5.04 21.82
CA PRO A 137 0.95 -5.05 21.86
C PRO A 137 0.44 -4.01 22.85
N VAL A 138 -0.43 -3.16 22.38
CA VAL A 138 -1.12 -2.16 23.18
C VAL A 138 -2.56 -2.64 23.36
N PRO A 139 -3.12 -2.61 24.59
CA PRO A 139 -4.53 -2.90 24.79
C PRO A 139 -5.37 -2.03 23.89
N GLN A 140 -6.36 -2.63 23.23
CA GLN A 140 -7.27 -1.91 22.37
C GLN A 140 -8.11 -0.95 23.21
N THR A 141 -8.07 0.35 22.88
CA THR A 141 -8.91 1.35 23.51
C THR A 141 -10.31 1.35 22.90
N HIS A 142 -11.34 1.52 23.70
CA HIS A 142 -12.70 1.58 23.16
C HIS A 142 -12.85 2.77 22.19
N ARG A 143 -13.22 2.48 20.94
CA ARG A 143 -13.47 3.46 19.90
C ARG A 143 -14.91 3.35 19.42
N GLN A 144 -15.61 4.48 19.33
CA GLN A 144 -17.03 4.52 18.93
C GLN A 144 -17.25 5.10 17.53
N ASN A 145 -16.28 5.86 17.01
CA ASN A 145 -16.43 6.54 15.73
C ASN A 145 -15.42 5.99 14.73
N PHE A 146 -15.91 5.42 13.63
CA PHE A 146 -15.13 4.89 12.53
C PHE A 146 -15.32 5.74 11.28
N LEU A 147 -14.29 5.83 10.45
CA LEU A 147 -14.32 6.58 9.20
C LEU A 147 -15.07 5.82 8.10
N SER A 148 -15.12 4.50 8.19
CA SER A 148 -15.79 3.59 7.25
C SER A 148 -15.98 2.22 7.87
N SER A 149 -16.78 1.35 7.24
CA SER A 149 -16.91 -0.05 7.64
C SER A 149 -15.57 -0.79 7.62
N ILE A 150 -14.70 -0.52 6.64
CA ILE A 150 -13.37 -1.12 6.58
C ILE A 150 -12.50 -0.70 7.77
N ASP A 151 -12.57 0.56 8.20
CA ASP A 151 -11.87 1.05 9.39
C ASP A 151 -12.35 0.34 10.66
N GLU A 152 -13.66 0.09 10.76
CA GLU A 152 -14.27 -0.67 11.85
C GLU A 152 -13.85 -2.13 11.84
N ASP A 153 -13.91 -2.80 10.68
CA ASP A 153 -13.53 -4.20 10.51
C ASP A 153 -12.05 -4.41 10.84
N VAL A 154 -11.17 -3.53 10.35
CA VAL A 154 -9.72 -3.58 10.64
C VAL A 154 -9.47 -3.35 12.13
N TYR A 155 -10.19 -2.44 12.76
CA TYR A 155 -10.10 -2.21 14.21
C TYR A 155 -10.50 -3.45 15.01
N HIS A 156 -11.61 -4.10 14.67
CA HIS A 156 -12.08 -5.30 15.36
C HIS A 156 -11.22 -6.55 15.07
N ALA A 157 -10.56 -6.60 13.92
CA ALA A 157 -9.65 -7.68 13.57
C ALA A 157 -8.28 -7.60 14.27
N TYR A 158 -7.98 -6.52 14.97
CA TYR A 158 -6.71 -6.38 15.69
C TYR A 158 -6.58 -7.38 16.83
N ASP A 159 -5.49 -8.15 16.81
CA ASP A 159 -5.14 -9.13 17.83
C ASP A 159 -3.78 -8.74 18.43
N PRO A 160 -3.74 -8.25 19.68
CA PRO A 160 -2.51 -7.80 20.32
C PRO A 160 -1.49 -8.92 20.53
N ASP A 161 -1.93 -10.15 20.80
CA ASP A 161 -1.02 -11.28 21.05
C ASP A 161 -0.41 -11.78 19.74
N MET A 162 -1.18 -11.81 18.65
CA MET A 162 -0.67 -12.12 17.31
C MET A 162 0.30 -11.04 16.80
N SER A 163 0.09 -9.80 17.17
CA SER A 163 0.94 -8.67 16.77
C SER A 163 2.28 -8.62 17.48
N ARG A 164 2.41 -9.30 18.64
CA ARG A 164 3.60 -9.24 19.51
C ARG A 164 4.88 -9.64 18.78
N GLY A 165 5.84 -8.71 18.74
CA GLY A 165 7.16 -8.93 18.14
C GLY A 165 7.18 -8.93 16.60
N MET A 166 6.02 -8.76 15.94
CA MET A 166 5.96 -8.64 14.49
C MET A 166 6.62 -7.34 14.00
N PRO A 167 7.23 -7.34 12.80
CA PRO A 167 7.87 -6.14 12.29
C PRO A 167 6.85 -5.05 11.94
N VAL A 168 7.06 -3.86 12.47
CA VAL A 168 6.35 -2.64 12.05
C VAL A 168 7.17 -1.98 10.96
N GLY A 169 6.60 -1.86 9.77
CA GLY A 169 7.27 -1.32 8.62
C GLY A 169 6.62 -0.08 8.04
N ILE A 170 7.43 0.67 7.32
CA ILE A 170 6.99 1.76 6.45
C ILE A 170 7.40 1.48 5.01
N GLN A 171 6.68 2.10 4.10
CA GLN A 171 6.97 2.10 2.67
C GLN A 171 7.52 3.47 2.28
N LEU A 172 8.66 3.48 1.61
CA LEU A 172 9.20 4.65 0.93
C LEU A 172 8.97 4.50 -0.57
N MET A 173 8.21 5.42 -1.16
CA MET A 173 7.89 5.46 -2.58
C MET A 173 8.62 6.61 -3.26
N GLY A 174 9.27 6.36 -4.39
CA GLY A 174 9.99 7.31 -5.22
C GLY A 174 9.42 7.42 -6.63
N ARG A 175 9.97 8.32 -7.45
CA ARG A 175 9.58 8.46 -8.85
C ARG A 175 10.14 7.34 -9.72
N ARG A 176 9.49 7.10 -10.84
CA ARG A 176 9.96 6.14 -11.87
C ARG A 176 11.40 6.41 -12.27
N PHE A 177 12.16 5.33 -12.47
CA PHE A 177 13.56 5.36 -12.90
C PHE A 177 14.50 6.08 -11.94
N GLN A 178 14.17 6.11 -10.63
CA GLN A 178 14.99 6.69 -9.57
C GLN A 178 15.27 5.67 -8.46
N GLU A 179 15.44 4.41 -8.82
CA GLU A 179 15.62 3.29 -7.90
C GLU A 179 16.86 3.47 -7.02
N GLU A 180 17.99 3.91 -7.60
CA GLU A 180 19.23 4.16 -6.85
C GLU A 180 19.08 5.30 -5.85
N LYS A 181 18.38 6.37 -6.25
CA LYS A 181 18.04 7.47 -5.35
C LYS A 181 17.15 7.00 -4.20
N LEU A 182 16.18 6.15 -4.51
CA LEU A 182 15.27 5.59 -3.53
C LEU A 182 16.03 4.72 -2.51
N LEU A 183 16.97 3.89 -2.96
CA LEU A 183 17.86 3.10 -2.10
C LEU A 183 18.70 3.99 -1.16
N ALA A 184 19.29 5.05 -1.69
CA ALA A 184 20.06 6.01 -0.88
C ALA A 184 19.19 6.71 0.16
N MET A 185 17.95 7.07 -0.18
CA MET A 185 16.99 7.65 0.76
C MET A 185 16.59 6.64 1.85
N ALA A 186 16.35 5.38 1.50
CA ALA A 186 16.03 4.32 2.45
C ALA A 186 17.14 4.13 3.48
N GLN A 187 18.41 4.10 3.06
CA GLN A 187 19.57 4.02 3.94
C GLN A 187 19.66 5.24 4.89
N ALA A 188 19.34 6.45 4.41
CA ALA A 188 19.31 7.64 5.22
C ALA A 188 18.19 7.60 6.29
N VAL A 189 17.01 7.10 5.93
CA VAL A 189 15.88 6.92 6.86
C VAL A 189 16.24 5.87 7.92
N GLU A 190 16.73 4.70 7.54
CA GLU A 190 17.15 3.64 8.45
C GLU A 190 18.23 4.13 9.45
N SER A 191 19.25 4.82 8.95
CA SER A 191 20.33 5.39 9.77
C SER A 191 19.81 6.43 10.77
N SER A 192 18.77 7.17 10.39
CA SER A 192 18.15 8.18 11.26
C SER A 192 17.31 7.53 12.37
N CYS A 193 16.56 6.47 12.04
CA CYS A 193 15.77 5.71 12.99
C CYS A 193 16.66 4.97 14.01
N SER A 194 17.74 4.36 13.57
CA SER A 194 18.71 3.68 14.44
C SER A 194 19.36 4.64 15.43
N ARG A 195 19.72 5.86 15.00
CA ARG A 195 20.26 6.90 15.88
C ARG A 195 19.26 7.38 16.92
N ALA A 196 17.99 7.55 16.54
CA ALA A 196 16.93 7.97 17.44
C ALA A 196 16.65 6.91 18.54
N SER A 197 16.74 5.63 18.21
CA SER A 197 16.63 4.53 19.17
C SER A 197 17.75 4.58 20.22
N LEU A 198 19.00 4.78 19.79
CA LEU A 198 20.16 4.92 20.68
C LEU A 198 20.07 6.14 21.63
N THR A 199 19.46 7.22 21.16
CA THR A 199 19.28 8.44 21.96
C THR A 199 18.24 8.25 23.06
N LYS A 200 17.14 7.52 22.78
CA LYS A 200 16.13 7.17 23.79
C LYS A 200 16.69 6.29 24.90
N THR A 201 17.55 5.33 24.56
CA THR A 201 18.20 4.44 25.57
C THR A 201 19.14 5.20 26.48
N LYS A 202 19.80 6.30 26.01
CA LYS A 202 20.69 7.13 26.82
C LYS A 202 19.95 8.14 27.71
N ALA A 203 18.71 8.48 27.40
CA ALA A 203 17.91 9.41 28.21
C ALA A 203 17.17 8.73 29.37
N CYS A 204 17.22 7.39 29.45
CA CYS A 204 16.65 6.59 30.54
C CYS A 204 17.69 6.05 31.52
N LEU A 205 18.96 6.46 31.42
CA LEU A 205 20.05 6.20 32.37
C LEU A 205 20.46 7.51 33.05
#